data_2e39bec0a035a98923c8530e37328b19
#
_entry.id   2e39bec0a035a98923c8530e37328b19
#
_cell.length_a   1.000
_cell.length_b   1.000
_cell.length_c   1.000
_cell.angle_alpha   90.00
_cell.angle_beta   90.00
_cell.angle_gamma   90.00
#
_symmetry.space_group_name_H-M   'P 1'
#
loop_
_entity.id
_entity.type
_entity.pdbx_description
1 polymer ?
#
loop_
_entity_poly.entity_id
_entity_poly.type
_entity_poly.pdbx_seq_one_letter_code
_entity_poly.pdbx_strand_id
1 'polypeptide(L)'
;MAPTRTEPDLSYLLDHTSHVLRTRMAAALGEIGLTARMHCVLVHALEEERTQAQLAEIGDMDKTTMVVTVDALEKAGLAGRRPSATDRRARIIAVTEAGAEVAHRSQEIVDGVHESALASLPDDEREVLLRALNRLATGHLEAPVESPTPARRARQRG
;
A
#
# COMPACT_ATOMS: atom_id res chain seq x y z
N MET A 1 -8.73 -32.70 -21.57
CA MET A 1 -9.64 -31.56 -21.75
C MET A 1 -9.65 -30.78 -20.43
N ALA A 2 -9.12 -29.56 -20.44
CA ALA A 2 -9.17 -28.73 -19.26
C ALA A 2 -10.64 -28.37 -18.98
N PRO A 3 -11.10 -28.34 -17.70
CA PRO A 3 -12.45 -27.94 -17.40
C PRO A 3 -12.63 -26.47 -17.81
N THR A 4 -13.60 -26.21 -18.66
CA THR A 4 -14.01 -24.85 -19.04
C THR A 4 -14.61 -24.23 -17.77
N ARG A 5 -13.86 -23.36 -17.07
CA ARG A 5 -14.40 -22.60 -15.93
C ARG A 5 -15.51 -21.69 -16.48
N THR A 6 -16.73 -21.95 -16.03
CA THR A 6 -17.91 -21.16 -16.37
C THR A 6 -18.05 -19.91 -15.50
N GLU A 7 -17.29 -19.83 -14.41
CA GLU A 7 -17.31 -18.69 -13.46
C GLU A 7 -15.96 -17.97 -13.44
N PRO A 8 -15.96 -16.64 -13.25
CA PRO A 8 -14.74 -15.86 -13.10
C PRO A 8 -13.87 -16.39 -11.97
N ASP A 9 -12.56 -16.50 -12.20
CA ASP A 9 -11.60 -16.87 -11.18
C ASP A 9 -11.37 -15.69 -10.22
N LEU A 10 -11.83 -15.81 -8.98
CA LEU A 10 -11.70 -14.77 -7.97
C LEU A 10 -10.22 -14.36 -7.76
N SER A 11 -9.31 -15.34 -7.70
CA SER A 11 -7.88 -15.07 -7.50
C SER A 11 -7.31 -14.25 -8.66
N TYR A 12 -7.62 -14.63 -9.89
CA TYR A 12 -7.20 -13.88 -11.07
C TYR A 12 -7.77 -12.45 -11.09
N LEU A 13 -9.07 -12.30 -10.79
CA LEU A 13 -9.70 -10.98 -10.80
C LEU A 13 -9.10 -10.05 -9.76
N LEU A 14 -8.89 -10.52 -8.53
CA LEU A 14 -8.27 -9.73 -7.47
C LEU A 14 -6.81 -9.40 -7.81
N ASP A 15 -6.03 -10.37 -8.25
CA ASP A 15 -4.60 -10.18 -8.55
C ASP A 15 -4.41 -9.22 -9.74
N HIS A 16 -5.11 -9.46 -10.85
CA HIS A 16 -5.01 -8.65 -12.06
C HIS A 16 -5.47 -7.20 -11.82
N THR A 17 -6.64 -7.01 -11.22
CA THR A 17 -7.18 -5.66 -10.96
C THR A 17 -6.30 -4.89 -9.98
N SER A 18 -5.83 -5.54 -8.92
CA SER A 18 -4.88 -4.96 -7.98
C SER A 18 -3.55 -4.59 -8.66
N HIS A 19 -3.01 -5.45 -9.51
CA HIS A 19 -1.78 -5.18 -10.26
C HIS A 19 -1.93 -3.95 -11.15
N VAL A 20 -2.98 -3.91 -11.97
CA VAL A 20 -3.22 -2.77 -12.90
C VAL A 20 -3.46 -1.47 -12.14
N LEU A 21 -4.25 -1.49 -11.06
CA LEU A 21 -4.49 -0.32 -10.22
C LEU A 21 -3.18 0.22 -9.63
N ARG A 22 -2.32 -0.65 -9.09
CA ARG A 22 -1.00 -0.27 -8.56
C ARG A 22 -0.10 0.36 -9.63
N THR A 23 -0.11 -0.16 -10.87
CA THR A 23 0.71 0.44 -11.95
C THR A 23 0.21 1.83 -12.34
N ARG A 24 -1.10 2.05 -12.35
CA ARG A 24 -1.69 3.38 -12.57
C ARG A 24 -1.33 4.37 -11.46
N MET A 25 -1.45 3.94 -10.21
CA MET A 25 -1.03 4.75 -9.06
C MET A 25 0.45 5.09 -9.13
N ALA A 26 1.31 4.10 -9.43
CA ALA A 26 2.75 4.31 -9.55
C ALA A 26 3.11 5.31 -10.66
N ALA A 27 2.45 5.24 -11.80
CA ALA A 27 2.64 6.20 -12.90
C ALA A 27 2.23 7.62 -12.48
N ALA A 28 1.05 7.79 -11.89
CA ALA A 28 0.54 9.09 -11.46
C ALA A 28 1.38 9.72 -10.33
N LEU A 29 1.77 8.95 -9.32
CA LEU A 29 2.65 9.40 -8.24
C LEU A 29 4.07 9.70 -8.73
N GLY A 30 4.55 8.98 -9.75
CA GLY A 30 5.85 9.20 -10.38
C GLY A 30 6.01 10.60 -10.97
N GLU A 31 4.92 11.23 -11.41
CA GLU A 31 4.93 12.60 -11.94
C GLU A 31 5.36 13.65 -10.89
N ILE A 32 5.15 13.36 -9.61
CA ILE A 32 5.60 14.18 -8.48
C ILE A 32 6.82 13.60 -7.75
N GLY A 33 7.48 12.60 -8.33
CA GLY A 33 8.67 11.98 -7.76
C GLY A 33 8.42 11.07 -6.56
N LEU A 34 7.17 10.62 -6.34
CA LEU A 34 6.81 9.71 -5.27
C LEU A 34 6.63 8.27 -5.75
N THR A 35 6.97 7.33 -4.88
CA THR A 35 6.53 5.93 -5.00
C THR A 35 5.25 5.71 -4.19
N ALA A 36 4.49 4.67 -4.51
CA ALA A 36 3.32 4.29 -3.73
C ALA A 36 3.66 3.98 -2.25
N ARG A 37 4.86 3.45 -1.98
CA ARG A 37 5.33 3.20 -0.61
C ARG A 37 5.63 4.49 0.15
N MET A 38 6.27 5.47 -0.50
CA MET A 38 6.50 6.78 0.09
C MET A 38 5.19 7.50 0.40
N HIS A 39 4.22 7.46 -0.53
CA HIS A 39 2.88 7.98 -0.31
C HIS A 39 2.22 7.32 0.92
N CYS A 40 2.20 5.99 0.98
CA CYS A 40 1.63 5.24 2.11
C CYS A 40 2.24 5.68 3.46
N VAL A 41 3.56 5.75 3.54
CA VAL A 41 4.26 6.16 4.77
C VAL A 41 3.91 7.59 5.16
N LEU A 42 3.93 8.54 4.21
CA LEU A 42 3.64 9.96 4.48
C LEU A 42 2.21 10.16 4.99
N VAL A 43 1.23 9.61 4.29
CA VAL A 43 -0.19 9.78 4.62
C VAL A 43 -0.49 9.20 5.99
N HIS A 44 -0.08 7.96 6.27
CA HIS A 44 -0.36 7.33 7.55
C HIS A 44 0.47 7.86 8.71
N ALA A 45 1.68 8.39 8.47
CA ALA A 45 2.45 9.08 9.51
C ALA A 45 1.90 10.48 9.83
N LEU A 46 1.11 11.07 8.91
CA LEU A 46 0.48 12.37 9.10
C LEU A 46 -0.84 12.27 9.89
N GLU A 47 -1.57 11.16 9.74
CA GLU A 47 -2.84 10.92 10.44
C GLU A 47 -2.65 10.86 11.96
N GLU A 48 -1.62 10.16 12.42
CA GLU A 48 -1.26 10.04 13.82
C GLU A 48 0.22 9.64 13.99
N GLU A 49 0.75 9.85 15.19
CA GLU A 49 2.11 9.44 15.53
C GLU A 49 2.25 7.91 15.45
N ARG A 50 3.05 7.42 14.51
CA ARG A 50 3.30 6.00 14.30
C ARG A 50 4.78 5.67 14.25
N THR A 51 5.11 4.50 14.77
CA THR A 51 6.45 3.94 14.64
C THR A 51 6.69 3.41 13.22
N GLN A 52 7.95 3.31 12.85
CA GLN A 52 8.37 2.69 11.60
C GLN A 52 7.81 1.26 11.44
N ALA A 53 7.73 0.49 12.55
CA ALA A 53 7.18 -0.87 12.53
C ALA A 53 5.67 -0.88 12.25
N GLN A 54 4.90 0.00 12.90
CA GLN A 54 3.46 0.13 12.65
C GLN A 54 3.16 0.55 11.19
N LEU A 55 3.95 1.48 10.63
CA LEU A 55 3.81 1.88 9.24
C LEU A 55 4.18 0.75 8.26
N ALA A 56 5.14 -0.10 8.62
CA ALA A 56 5.48 -1.28 7.82
C ALA A 56 4.32 -2.28 7.78
N GLU A 57 3.64 -2.50 8.89
CA GLU A 57 2.44 -3.35 8.96
C GLU A 57 1.29 -2.80 8.12
N ILE A 58 0.99 -1.50 8.24
CA ILE A 58 -0.06 -0.83 7.46
C ILE A 58 0.20 -0.94 5.95
N GLY A 59 1.46 -0.80 5.53
CA GLY A 59 1.85 -0.82 4.13
C GLY A 59 2.19 -2.21 3.58
N ASP A 60 2.00 -3.29 4.35
CA ASP A 60 2.43 -4.65 4.00
C ASP A 60 3.91 -4.70 3.54
N MET A 61 4.77 -3.92 4.21
CA MET A 61 6.19 -3.80 3.89
C MET A 61 7.05 -4.63 4.83
N ASP A 62 8.00 -5.38 4.26
CA ASP A 62 9.05 -5.98 5.07
C ASP A 62 10.01 -4.91 5.64
N LYS A 63 10.76 -5.29 6.66
CA LYS A 63 11.67 -4.38 7.36
C LYS A 63 12.68 -3.69 6.43
N THR A 64 13.23 -4.41 5.47
CA THR A 64 14.23 -3.86 4.53
C THR A 64 13.59 -2.83 3.60
N THR A 65 12.43 -3.15 3.04
CA THR A 65 11.66 -2.25 2.18
C THR A 65 11.28 -0.97 2.94
N MET A 66 10.83 -1.11 4.20
CA MET A 66 10.48 0.04 5.02
C MET A 66 11.68 0.95 5.31
N VAL A 67 12.86 0.38 5.63
CA VAL A 67 14.08 1.17 5.83
C VAL A 67 14.44 1.95 4.57
N VAL A 68 14.47 1.31 3.40
CA VAL A 68 14.78 1.97 2.12
C VAL A 68 13.77 3.07 1.80
N THR A 69 12.49 2.85 2.10
CA THR A 69 11.43 3.84 1.86
C THR A 69 11.63 5.08 2.75
N VAL A 70 11.91 4.89 4.03
CA VAL A 70 12.15 6.01 4.96
C VAL A 70 13.45 6.74 4.62
N ASP A 71 14.51 6.04 4.24
CA ASP A 71 15.77 6.66 3.80
C ASP A 71 15.54 7.55 2.57
N ALA A 72 14.68 7.14 1.63
CA ALA A 72 14.31 7.94 0.49
C ALA A 72 13.52 9.20 0.88
N LEU A 73 12.59 9.08 1.84
CA LEU A 73 11.84 10.21 2.39
C LEU A 73 12.73 11.20 3.13
N GLU A 74 13.70 10.72 3.93
CA GLU A 74 14.69 11.56 4.61
C GLU A 74 15.57 12.30 3.61
N LYS A 75 16.06 11.60 2.58
CA LYS A 75 16.86 12.20 1.50
C LYS A 75 16.10 13.28 0.74
N ALA A 76 14.80 13.09 0.57
CA ALA A 76 13.93 14.08 -0.08
C ALA A 76 13.48 15.23 0.85
N GLY A 77 13.82 15.18 2.15
CA GLY A 77 13.42 16.17 3.13
C GLY A 77 11.93 16.15 3.49
N LEU A 78 11.24 15.02 3.25
CA LEU A 78 9.78 14.89 3.44
C LEU A 78 9.42 14.29 4.80
N ALA A 79 10.29 13.51 5.39
CA ALA A 79 10.12 12.94 6.73
C ALA A 79 11.48 12.71 7.40
N GLY A 80 11.46 12.42 8.69
CA GLY A 80 12.63 12.06 9.46
C GLY A 80 12.30 11.05 10.56
N ARG A 81 13.32 10.38 11.09
CA ARG A 81 13.19 9.48 12.22
C ARG A 81 13.46 10.25 13.52
N ARG A 82 12.63 10.03 14.52
CA ARG A 82 12.91 10.48 15.90
C ARG A 82 12.69 9.35 16.91
N PRO A 83 13.37 9.36 18.07
CA PRO A 83 13.12 8.39 19.13
C PRO A 83 11.67 8.47 19.61
N SER A 84 11.07 7.32 19.96
CA SER A 84 9.81 7.30 20.69
C SER A 84 10.02 7.76 22.13
N ALA A 85 9.06 8.49 22.67
CA ALA A 85 9.08 8.91 24.08
C ALA A 85 8.85 7.73 25.04
N THR A 86 8.15 6.69 24.58
CA THR A 86 7.73 5.54 25.38
C THR A 86 8.59 4.29 25.17
N ASP A 87 9.24 4.17 24.00
CA ASP A 87 10.12 3.04 23.66
C ASP A 87 11.39 3.53 22.95
N ARG A 88 12.51 3.49 23.63
CA ARG A 88 13.82 3.90 23.09
C ARG A 88 14.29 3.11 21.87
N ARG A 89 13.73 1.91 21.65
CA ARG A 89 14.05 1.05 20.49
C ARG A 89 13.22 1.40 19.28
N ALA A 90 12.06 2.01 19.50
CA ALA A 90 11.16 2.41 18.40
C ALA A 90 11.59 3.75 17.78
N ARG A 91 11.37 3.87 16.50
CA ARG A 91 11.56 5.12 15.75
C ARG A 91 10.21 5.58 15.23
N ILE A 92 9.86 6.80 15.59
CA ILE A 92 8.69 7.51 15.08
C ILE A 92 9.07 8.15 13.75
N ILE A 93 8.20 8.08 12.77
CA ILE A 93 8.34 8.79 11.51
C ILE A 93 7.63 10.13 11.63
N ALA A 94 8.43 11.21 11.64
CA ALA A 94 7.94 12.57 11.72
C ALA A 94 7.92 13.18 10.31
N VAL A 95 6.74 13.56 9.85
CA VAL A 95 6.55 14.21 8.55
C VAL A 95 6.94 15.69 8.68
N THR A 96 7.71 16.22 7.71
CA THR A 96 8.05 17.64 7.64
C THR A 96 6.88 18.44 7.07
N GLU A 97 6.95 19.79 7.13
CA GLU A 97 5.95 20.66 6.49
C GLU A 97 5.89 20.38 4.98
N ALA A 98 7.05 20.30 4.31
CA ALA A 98 7.11 19.91 2.89
C ALA A 98 6.55 18.51 2.65
N GLY A 99 6.79 17.56 3.56
CA GLY A 99 6.22 16.23 3.53
C GLY A 99 4.70 16.22 3.64
N ALA A 100 4.13 17.08 4.48
CA ALA A 100 2.68 17.22 4.63
C ALA A 100 2.02 17.76 3.34
N GLU A 101 2.61 18.77 2.71
CA GLU A 101 2.13 19.29 1.42
C GLU A 101 2.16 18.20 0.33
N VAL A 102 3.25 17.44 0.25
CA VAL A 102 3.39 16.36 -0.71
C VAL A 102 2.42 15.21 -0.39
N ALA A 103 2.18 14.89 0.89
CA ALA A 103 1.20 13.89 1.30
C ALA A 103 -0.22 14.25 0.84
N HIS A 104 -0.66 15.50 1.06
CA HIS A 104 -1.98 15.96 0.61
C HIS A 104 -2.11 15.89 -0.91
N ARG A 105 -1.12 16.40 -1.64
CA ARG A 105 -1.12 16.32 -3.11
C ARG A 105 -1.12 14.88 -3.62
N SER A 106 -0.36 14.00 -2.99
CA SER A 106 -0.32 12.59 -3.38
C SER A 106 -1.64 11.87 -3.09
N GLN A 107 -2.34 12.25 -2.01
CA GLN A 107 -3.68 11.71 -1.71
C GLN A 107 -4.69 12.11 -2.79
N GLU A 108 -4.71 13.36 -3.22
CA GLU A 108 -5.58 13.83 -4.32
C GLU A 108 -5.32 13.04 -5.63
N ILE A 109 -4.05 12.77 -5.93
CA ILE A 109 -3.65 11.97 -7.11
C ILE A 109 -4.19 10.53 -6.99
N VAL A 110 -4.01 9.90 -5.84
CA VAL A 110 -4.49 8.53 -5.59
C VAL A 110 -6.01 8.46 -5.63
N ASP A 111 -6.70 9.41 -5.01
CA ASP A 111 -8.15 9.51 -5.04
C ASP A 111 -8.67 9.63 -6.48
N GLY A 112 -8.03 10.45 -7.31
CA GLY A 112 -8.36 10.58 -8.73
C GLY A 112 -8.19 9.28 -9.52
N VAL A 113 -7.15 8.48 -9.23
CA VAL A 113 -6.97 7.16 -9.85
C VAL A 113 -8.07 6.19 -9.41
N HIS A 114 -8.44 6.20 -8.12
CA HIS A 114 -9.53 5.36 -7.59
C HIS A 114 -10.88 5.76 -8.18
N GLU A 115 -11.20 7.05 -8.18
CA GLU A 115 -12.43 7.57 -8.78
C GLU A 115 -12.55 7.19 -10.27
N SER A 116 -11.47 7.34 -11.02
CA SER A 116 -11.43 6.95 -12.43
C SER A 116 -11.70 5.46 -12.64
N ALA A 117 -11.15 4.60 -11.77
CA ALA A 117 -11.40 3.16 -11.81
C ALA A 117 -12.87 2.83 -11.48
N LEU A 118 -13.40 3.44 -10.41
CA LEU A 118 -14.78 3.22 -9.97
C LEU A 118 -15.81 3.82 -10.94
N ALA A 119 -15.47 4.92 -11.63
CA ALA A 119 -16.34 5.55 -12.62
C ALA A 119 -16.63 4.67 -13.84
N SER A 120 -15.86 3.59 -14.05
CA SER A 120 -16.14 2.59 -15.08
C SER A 120 -17.28 1.64 -14.74
N LEU A 121 -17.78 1.67 -13.50
CA LEU A 121 -18.88 0.84 -13.01
C LEU A 121 -20.17 1.66 -12.84
N PRO A 122 -21.35 1.04 -12.99
CA PRO A 122 -22.62 1.64 -12.55
C PRO A 122 -22.59 2.00 -11.04
N ASP A 123 -23.33 3.02 -10.65
CA ASP A 123 -23.27 3.57 -9.27
C ASP A 123 -23.63 2.53 -8.19
N ASP A 124 -24.64 1.70 -8.44
CA ASP A 124 -25.04 0.62 -7.55
C ASP A 124 -23.96 -0.48 -7.40
N GLU A 125 -23.24 -0.78 -8.46
CA GLU A 125 -22.13 -1.75 -8.41
C GLU A 125 -20.91 -1.23 -7.63
N ARG A 126 -20.63 0.09 -7.66
CA ARG A 126 -19.53 0.71 -6.91
C ARG A 126 -19.67 0.47 -5.41
N GLU A 127 -20.84 0.78 -4.88
CA GLU A 127 -21.12 0.59 -3.44
C GLU A 127 -21.04 -0.88 -3.03
N VAL A 128 -21.59 -1.77 -3.85
CA VAL A 128 -21.57 -3.22 -3.60
C VAL A 128 -20.15 -3.74 -3.61
N LEU A 129 -19.33 -3.34 -4.59
CA LEU A 129 -17.92 -3.74 -4.70
C LEU A 129 -17.13 -3.32 -3.46
N LEU A 130 -17.16 -2.04 -3.10
CA LEU A 130 -16.40 -1.53 -1.95
C LEU A 130 -16.85 -2.16 -0.64
N ARG A 131 -18.15 -2.33 -0.43
CA ARG A 131 -18.70 -2.99 0.75
C ARG A 131 -18.31 -4.47 0.82
N ALA A 132 -18.33 -5.18 -0.31
CA ALA A 132 -17.95 -6.59 -0.37
C ALA A 132 -16.45 -6.79 -0.12
N LEU A 133 -15.59 -5.99 -0.76
CA LEU A 133 -14.14 -6.03 -0.54
C LEU A 133 -13.78 -5.67 0.90
N ASN A 134 -14.40 -4.64 1.48
CA ASN A 134 -14.17 -4.29 2.87
C ASN A 134 -14.56 -5.42 3.82
N ARG A 135 -15.71 -6.08 3.60
CA ARG A 135 -16.14 -7.23 4.41
C ARG A 135 -15.17 -8.41 4.32
N LEU A 136 -14.57 -8.65 3.15
CA LEU A 136 -13.54 -9.68 3.00
C LEU A 136 -12.25 -9.29 3.73
N ALA A 137 -11.78 -8.05 3.55
CA ALA A 137 -10.54 -7.55 4.13
C ALA A 137 -10.57 -7.45 5.66
N THR A 138 -11.74 -7.16 6.25
CA THR A 138 -11.90 -7.07 7.72
C THR A 138 -12.48 -8.36 8.33
N GLY A 139 -12.55 -9.44 7.59
CA GLY A 139 -13.13 -10.71 8.00
C GLY A 139 -12.30 -11.90 7.53
N HIS A 140 -12.83 -12.66 6.59
CA HIS A 140 -12.21 -13.93 6.18
C HIS A 140 -10.79 -13.79 5.58
N LEU A 141 -10.47 -12.65 4.98
CA LEU A 141 -9.16 -12.35 4.40
C LEU A 141 -8.40 -11.27 5.18
N GLU A 142 -8.67 -11.11 6.47
CA GLU A 142 -8.02 -10.11 7.32
C GLU A 142 -6.52 -10.42 7.53
N ALA A 143 -6.17 -11.67 7.70
CA ALA A 143 -4.80 -12.08 7.96
C ALA A 143 -4.33 -13.18 7.01
N PRO A 144 -3.06 -13.15 6.60
CA PRO A 144 -2.48 -14.24 5.82
C PRO A 144 -2.37 -15.51 6.66
N VAL A 145 -2.55 -16.67 6.01
CA VAL A 145 -2.30 -17.96 6.63
C VAL A 145 -0.81 -18.29 6.51
N GLU A 146 -0.16 -18.58 7.63
CA GLU A 146 1.22 -19.05 7.61
C GLU A 146 1.31 -20.42 6.93
N SER A 147 2.13 -20.52 5.89
CA SER A 147 2.41 -21.80 5.25
C SER A 147 3.37 -22.60 6.12
N PRO A 148 3.07 -23.85 6.46
CA PRO A 148 3.98 -24.72 7.21
C PRO A 148 5.27 -25.07 6.45
N THR A 149 5.34 -24.76 5.15
CA THR A 149 6.52 -25.00 4.32
C THR A 149 6.97 -23.66 3.70
N PRO A 150 8.17 -23.12 4.04
CA PRO A 150 8.67 -21.92 3.41
C PRO A 150 8.80 -22.16 1.91
N ALA A 151 8.22 -21.30 1.09
CA ALA A 151 8.34 -21.35 -0.36
C ALA A 151 9.85 -21.35 -0.72
N ARG A 152 10.35 -22.46 -1.25
CA ARG A 152 11.73 -22.58 -1.71
C ARG A 152 11.93 -21.57 -2.82
N ARG A 153 12.61 -20.46 -2.53
CA ARG A 153 13.06 -19.53 -3.57
C ARG A 153 13.87 -20.33 -4.58
N ALA A 154 13.35 -20.46 -5.80
CA ALA A 154 14.08 -21.05 -6.90
C ALA A 154 15.37 -20.26 -7.07
N ARG A 155 16.53 -20.89 -6.74
CA ARG A 155 17.84 -20.36 -7.11
C ARG A 155 17.88 -20.31 -8.63
N GLN A 156 17.77 -19.13 -9.20
CA GLN A 156 18.21 -18.90 -10.58
C GLN A 156 19.72 -19.20 -10.60
N ARG A 157 20.06 -20.32 -11.22
CA ARG A 157 21.43 -20.57 -11.65
C ARG A 157 21.66 -19.68 -12.88
N GLY A 158 22.59 -18.71 -12.71
CA GLY A 158 23.16 -17.94 -13.82
C GLY A 158 24.01 -18.81 -14.73
#